data_f2135938ecc43d7587fbc361ac0e33db
#
_entry.id   f2135938ecc43d7587fbc361ac0e33db
#
_cell.length_a   1.000
_cell.length_b   1.000
_cell.length_c   1.000
_cell.angle_alpha   90.00
_cell.angle_beta   90.00
_cell.angle_gamma   90.00
#
_symmetry.space_group_name_H-M   'P 1'
#
loop_
_entity.id
_entity.type
_entity.pdbx_description
1 polymer ?
#
loop_
_entity_poly.entity_id
_entity_poly.type
_entity_poly.pdbx_seq_one_letter_code
_entity_poly.pdbx_strand_id
1 'polypeptide(L)'
;MTHSLNPAAGAKYWFKLLLPFVFCFGLTLPGVWLMLSGSEHVDPVLGMFAFGGAVVASAFVLGWISEAAELDLRGGLAIALLAVIAILPEYVVDFYFAFAAGSDPAMAPFASANLTGANRLLLGLGWPAMALFGFFALRKTRDAKTGAFKKFGVTLDPEARVDLAFLLVASLIALIVPLTHQFDIFTGISLVALFAIYLIRISRQDKEEPELEGIPALVGALPKWGRRGFLLVAAGFAAFVIILVAEPFAHSLIAAGEALHIDKFILVQWLAPLASEAPEFIVAIMFATRGKPAIGLAILVSSKVNQWTALAGSLPIGYALGGGQGALPMDPVQVEEFSLTIAQTVFGIAILLSLHLGKFDAALLFGLFAITLVYPNPDIRIWVAYAYFAIALPLFIYRYRELGQTIKAPFLRG
;
A
#
# COMPACT_ATOMS: atom_id res chain seq x y z
N MET A 1 6.53 14.85 -26.44
CA MET A 1 6.08 13.45 -26.70
C MET A 1 4.54 13.32 -26.79
N THR A 2 3.81 14.40 -27.04
CA THR A 2 2.33 14.47 -26.99
C THR A 2 1.58 13.91 -28.22
N HIS A 3 2.25 13.71 -29.33
CA HIS A 3 1.60 13.19 -30.58
C HIS A 3 1.17 11.71 -30.55
N SER A 4 1.64 10.89 -29.59
CA SER A 4 1.31 9.47 -29.52
C SER A 4 0.08 9.13 -28.66
N LEU A 5 -0.51 10.10 -28.00
CA LEU A 5 -1.62 9.93 -27.05
C LEU A 5 -2.99 10.34 -27.62
N ASN A 6 -3.10 10.56 -28.95
CA ASN A 6 -4.36 10.95 -29.57
C ASN A 6 -5.14 9.70 -30.02
N PRO A 7 -6.39 9.47 -29.57
CA PRO A 7 -7.26 8.41 -30.07
C PRO A 7 -7.43 8.40 -31.59
N ALA A 8 -7.33 9.56 -32.24
CA ALA A 8 -7.31 9.70 -33.70
C ALA A 8 -6.05 9.11 -34.37
N ALA A 9 -5.02 8.72 -33.59
CA ALA A 9 -3.78 8.12 -34.11
C ALA A 9 -3.94 6.65 -34.59
N GLY A 10 -5.15 6.11 -34.63
CA GLY A 10 -5.48 4.85 -35.27
C GLY A 10 -5.09 3.60 -34.46
N ALA A 11 -4.90 2.46 -35.15
CA ALA A 11 -4.72 1.13 -34.57
C ALA A 11 -3.61 1.02 -33.51
N LYS A 12 -2.52 1.77 -33.67
CA LYS A 12 -1.38 1.75 -32.72
C LYS A 12 -1.75 2.28 -31.32
N TYR A 13 -2.62 3.29 -31.24
CA TYR A 13 -3.11 3.80 -29.94
C TYR A 13 -3.98 2.73 -29.25
N TRP A 14 -4.96 2.19 -29.98
CA TRP A 14 -5.86 1.19 -29.44
C TRP A 14 -5.13 -0.09 -29.01
N PHE A 15 -4.12 -0.51 -29.76
CA PHE A 15 -3.26 -1.63 -29.39
C PHE A 15 -2.54 -1.38 -28.07
N LYS A 16 -1.92 -0.19 -27.92
CA LYS A 16 -1.22 0.18 -26.66
C LYS A 16 -2.16 0.31 -25.47
N LEU A 17 -3.39 0.80 -25.71
CA LEU A 17 -4.39 0.94 -24.66
C LEU A 17 -4.93 -0.44 -24.25
N LEU A 18 -5.40 -1.24 -25.22
CA LEU A 18 -6.15 -2.45 -24.92
C LEU A 18 -5.26 -3.63 -24.51
N LEU A 19 -4.05 -3.75 -25.06
CA LEU A 19 -3.18 -4.90 -24.78
C LEU A 19 -2.94 -5.15 -23.29
N PRO A 20 -2.63 -4.15 -22.44
CA PRO A 20 -2.46 -4.36 -21.00
C PRO A 20 -3.76 -4.83 -20.31
N PHE A 21 -4.91 -4.29 -20.70
CA PHE A 21 -6.20 -4.72 -20.15
C PHE A 21 -6.55 -6.15 -20.57
N VAL A 22 -6.32 -6.52 -21.85
CA VAL A 22 -6.50 -7.89 -22.35
C VAL A 22 -5.56 -8.86 -21.62
N PHE A 23 -4.32 -8.46 -21.36
CA PHE A 23 -3.38 -9.26 -20.59
C PHE A 23 -3.86 -9.46 -19.15
N CYS A 24 -4.28 -8.39 -18.46
CA CYS A 24 -4.85 -8.49 -17.12
C CYS A 24 -6.12 -9.35 -17.13
N PHE A 25 -7.02 -9.15 -18.07
CA PHE A 25 -8.20 -10.01 -18.24
C PHE A 25 -7.80 -11.49 -18.42
N GLY A 26 -6.83 -11.78 -19.27
CA GLY A 26 -6.30 -13.14 -19.46
C GLY A 26 -5.76 -13.76 -18.17
N LEU A 27 -5.08 -12.97 -17.34
CA LEU A 27 -4.58 -13.43 -16.04
C LEU A 27 -5.70 -13.70 -15.00
N THR A 28 -6.88 -13.08 -15.14
CA THR A 28 -8.01 -13.39 -14.24
C THR A 28 -8.70 -14.69 -14.60
N LEU A 29 -8.64 -15.13 -15.87
CA LEU A 29 -9.40 -16.28 -16.36
C LEU A 29 -9.14 -17.59 -15.59
N PRO A 30 -7.89 -17.99 -15.28
CA PRO A 30 -7.64 -19.21 -14.53
C PRO A 30 -8.32 -19.21 -13.14
N GLY A 31 -8.19 -18.11 -12.38
CA GLY A 31 -8.80 -17.99 -11.06
C GLY A 31 -10.33 -18.00 -11.13
N VAL A 32 -10.91 -17.20 -12.03
CA VAL A 32 -12.37 -17.17 -12.23
C VAL A 32 -12.89 -18.53 -12.69
N TRP A 33 -12.20 -19.19 -13.62
CA TRP A 33 -12.60 -20.52 -14.10
C TRP A 33 -12.56 -21.57 -13.00
N LEU A 34 -11.49 -21.62 -12.19
CA LEU A 34 -11.38 -22.52 -11.05
C LEU A 34 -12.51 -22.29 -10.04
N MET A 35 -12.83 -21.02 -9.75
CA MET A 35 -13.94 -20.69 -8.85
C MET A 35 -15.30 -21.16 -9.38
N LEU A 36 -15.58 -20.89 -10.67
CA LEU A 36 -16.86 -21.23 -11.29
C LEU A 36 -17.01 -22.73 -11.59
N SER A 37 -15.91 -23.47 -11.79
CA SER A 37 -15.94 -24.90 -12.08
C SER A 37 -16.28 -25.76 -10.85
N GLY A 38 -16.29 -25.17 -9.63
CA GLY A 38 -16.59 -25.88 -8.40
C GLY A 38 -15.63 -27.04 -8.12
N SER A 39 -14.38 -26.92 -8.61
CA SER A 39 -13.39 -27.99 -8.44
C SER A 39 -12.96 -28.09 -6.98
N GLU A 40 -13.54 -29.05 -6.27
CA GLU A 40 -13.27 -29.33 -4.85
C GLU A 40 -11.80 -29.74 -4.58
N HIS A 41 -11.02 -30.05 -5.62
CA HIS A 41 -9.65 -30.55 -5.52
C HIS A 41 -8.69 -29.78 -6.42
N VAL A 42 -8.57 -28.46 -6.20
CA VAL A 42 -7.51 -27.67 -6.83
C VAL A 42 -6.21 -27.90 -6.07
N ASP A 43 -5.12 -28.19 -6.78
CA ASP A 43 -3.79 -28.19 -6.15
C ASP A 43 -3.55 -26.82 -5.46
N PRO A 44 -3.18 -26.80 -4.17
CA PRO A 44 -3.06 -25.53 -3.42
C PRO A 44 -2.09 -24.53 -4.04
N VAL A 45 -0.98 -25.01 -4.60
CA VAL A 45 0.03 -24.13 -5.23
C VAL A 45 -0.51 -23.57 -6.54
N LEU A 46 -1.19 -24.37 -7.34
CA LEU A 46 -1.86 -23.90 -8.55
C LEU A 46 -2.96 -22.89 -8.21
N GLY A 47 -3.77 -23.16 -7.19
CA GLY A 47 -4.81 -22.25 -6.69
C GLY A 47 -4.21 -20.89 -6.25
N MET A 48 -3.13 -20.94 -5.47
CA MET A 48 -2.41 -19.75 -5.02
C MET A 48 -1.98 -18.86 -6.21
N PHE A 49 -1.38 -19.45 -7.25
CA PHE A 49 -0.95 -18.68 -8.44
C PHE A 49 -2.14 -18.23 -9.31
N ALA A 50 -3.17 -19.04 -9.47
CA ALA A 50 -4.32 -18.68 -10.29
C ALA A 50 -5.16 -17.57 -9.65
N PHE A 51 -5.49 -17.69 -8.37
CA PHE A 51 -6.26 -16.67 -7.65
C PHE A 51 -5.40 -15.43 -7.35
N GLY A 52 -4.13 -15.62 -6.95
CA GLY A 52 -3.19 -14.51 -6.75
C GLY A 52 -2.93 -13.73 -8.04
N GLY A 53 -2.79 -14.41 -9.17
CA GLY A 53 -2.71 -13.76 -10.49
C GLY A 53 -3.94 -12.93 -10.82
N ALA A 54 -5.15 -13.40 -10.45
CA ALA A 54 -6.38 -12.65 -10.63
C ALA A 54 -6.44 -11.40 -9.72
N VAL A 55 -5.97 -11.51 -8.47
CA VAL A 55 -5.84 -10.36 -7.55
C VAL A 55 -4.88 -9.32 -8.12
N VAL A 56 -3.66 -9.73 -8.50
CA VAL A 56 -2.64 -8.86 -9.11
C VAL A 56 -3.18 -8.15 -10.35
N ALA A 57 -3.78 -8.90 -11.27
CA ALA A 57 -4.32 -8.34 -12.50
C ALA A 57 -5.41 -7.30 -12.24
N SER A 58 -6.32 -7.59 -11.32
CA SER A 58 -7.41 -6.69 -10.94
C SER A 58 -6.87 -5.44 -10.21
N ALA A 59 -5.86 -5.59 -9.36
CA ALA A 59 -5.19 -4.49 -8.69
C ALA A 59 -4.54 -3.53 -9.70
N PHE A 60 -3.87 -4.04 -10.75
CA PHE A 60 -3.36 -3.20 -11.84
C PHE A 60 -4.45 -2.43 -12.56
N VAL A 61 -5.56 -3.09 -12.89
CA VAL A 61 -6.69 -2.43 -13.54
C VAL A 61 -7.24 -1.31 -12.66
N LEU A 62 -7.48 -1.58 -11.36
CA LEU A 62 -7.97 -0.57 -10.40
C LEU A 62 -7.01 0.61 -10.26
N GLY A 63 -5.70 0.35 -10.14
CA GLY A 63 -4.68 1.40 -10.06
C GLY A 63 -4.71 2.31 -11.30
N TRP A 64 -4.68 1.73 -12.51
CA TRP A 64 -4.71 2.54 -13.75
C TRP A 64 -5.98 3.36 -13.92
N ILE A 65 -7.13 2.79 -13.58
CA ILE A 65 -8.41 3.51 -13.74
C ILE A 65 -8.61 4.57 -12.66
N SER A 66 -8.12 4.35 -11.43
CA SER A 66 -8.22 5.38 -10.36
C SER A 66 -7.38 6.61 -10.71
N GLU A 67 -6.13 6.43 -11.17
CA GLU A 67 -5.31 7.55 -11.66
C GLU A 67 -5.99 8.29 -12.83
N ALA A 68 -6.49 7.56 -13.83
CA ALA A 68 -7.15 8.18 -14.97
C ALA A 68 -8.46 8.90 -14.60
N ALA A 69 -9.17 8.44 -13.59
CA ALA A 69 -10.42 9.01 -13.12
C ALA A 69 -10.22 10.35 -12.39
N GLU A 70 -9.01 10.68 -11.92
CA GLU A 70 -8.69 11.98 -11.34
C GLU A 70 -8.97 13.15 -12.29
N LEU A 71 -8.90 12.93 -13.61
CA LEU A 71 -9.26 13.93 -14.62
C LEU A 71 -10.74 14.29 -14.63
N ASP A 72 -11.61 13.36 -14.24
CA ASP A 72 -13.07 13.52 -14.30
C ASP A 72 -13.70 13.94 -12.98
N LEU A 73 -12.99 13.72 -11.88
CA LEU A 73 -13.52 13.89 -10.55
C LEU A 73 -12.96 15.17 -9.92
N ARG A 74 -13.82 16.16 -9.75
CA ARG A 74 -13.52 17.42 -9.08
C ARG A 74 -14.20 17.44 -7.71
N GLY A 75 -13.42 17.77 -6.68
CA GLY A 75 -13.91 17.89 -5.31
C GLY A 75 -13.49 16.75 -4.38
N GLY A 76 -13.40 17.07 -3.09
CA GLY A 76 -12.79 16.21 -2.09
C GLY A 76 -13.44 14.83 -1.93
N LEU A 77 -14.79 14.74 -2.02
CA LEU A 77 -15.50 13.48 -1.91
C LEU A 77 -15.17 12.51 -3.06
N ALA A 78 -15.03 13.06 -4.26
CA ALA A 78 -14.73 12.27 -5.44
C ALA A 78 -13.32 11.68 -5.38
N ILE A 79 -12.37 12.43 -4.85
CA ILE A 79 -10.99 11.99 -4.62
C ILE A 79 -10.93 10.93 -3.53
N ALA A 80 -11.68 11.12 -2.45
CA ALA A 80 -11.81 10.13 -1.40
C ALA A 80 -12.37 8.80 -1.92
N LEU A 81 -13.37 8.86 -2.81
CA LEU A 81 -13.95 7.67 -3.44
C LEU A 81 -12.92 6.94 -4.33
N LEU A 82 -12.13 7.70 -5.09
CA LEU A 82 -11.06 7.11 -5.91
C LEU A 82 -9.98 6.44 -5.07
N ALA A 83 -9.56 7.08 -3.98
CA ALA A 83 -8.62 6.49 -3.06
C ALA A 83 -9.14 5.14 -2.53
N VAL A 84 -10.42 5.06 -2.15
CA VAL A 84 -11.05 3.80 -1.70
C VAL A 84 -11.10 2.75 -2.81
N ILE A 85 -11.35 3.14 -4.07
CA ILE A 85 -11.39 2.19 -5.20
C ILE A 85 -9.98 1.65 -5.50
N ALA A 86 -8.96 2.49 -5.45
CA ALA A 86 -7.57 2.09 -5.73
C ALA A 86 -7.07 1.00 -4.76
N ILE A 87 -7.46 1.10 -3.49
CA ILE A 87 -7.02 0.23 -2.40
C ILE A 87 -7.95 -0.97 -2.15
N LEU A 88 -9.00 -1.12 -2.97
CA LEU A 88 -9.97 -2.21 -2.82
C LEU A 88 -9.32 -3.62 -2.76
N PRO A 89 -8.27 -3.95 -3.56
CA PRO A 89 -7.63 -5.26 -3.51
C PRO A 89 -7.12 -5.64 -2.13
N GLU A 90 -6.45 -4.70 -1.46
CA GLU A 90 -5.91 -4.90 -0.12
C GLU A 90 -7.04 -5.09 0.90
N TYR A 91 -8.05 -4.21 0.82
CA TYR A 91 -9.18 -4.24 1.75
C TYR A 91 -9.96 -5.54 1.68
N VAL A 92 -10.20 -6.07 0.49
CA VAL A 92 -11.00 -7.30 0.35
C VAL A 92 -10.27 -8.49 0.93
N VAL A 93 -8.95 -8.60 0.75
CA VAL A 93 -8.15 -9.71 1.28
C VAL A 93 -8.00 -9.60 2.81
N ASP A 94 -7.62 -8.43 3.32
CA ASP A 94 -7.46 -8.19 4.76
C ASP A 94 -8.79 -8.35 5.52
N PHE A 95 -9.85 -7.75 4.96
CA PHE A 95 -11.18 -7.83 5.53
C PHE A 95 -11.71 -9.27 5.53
N TYR A 96 -11.41 -10.07 4.49
CA TYR A 96 -11.77 -11.48 4.46
C TYR A 96 -11.15 -12.25 5.63
N PHE A 97 -9.83 -12.12 5.86
CA PHE A 97 -9.17 -12.77 6.99
C PHE A 97 -9.77 -12.34 8.33
N ALA A 98 -10.03 -11.05 8.50
CA ALA A 98 -10.61 -10.54 9.74
C ALA A 98 -12.07 -11.01 9.93
N PHE A 99 -12.86 -11.03 8.87
CA PHE A 99 -14.23 -11.53 8.87
C PHE A 99 -14.28 -13.03 9.20
N ALA A 100 -13.44 -13.84 8.53
CA ALA A 100 -13.33 -15.26 8.77
C ALA A 100 -12.89 -15.57 10.22
N ALA A 101 -11.99 -14.75 10.79
CA ALA A 101 -11.56 -14.86 12.17
C ALA A 101 -12.71 -14.71 13.18
N GLY A 102 -13.80 -14.02 12.81
CA GLY A 102 -14.97 -13.88 13.65
C GLY A 102 -15.70 -15.20 13.95
N SER A 103 -15.65 -16.13 13.01
CA SER A 103 -16.23 -17.48 13.15
C SER A 103 -15.18 -18.58 13.36
N ASP A 104 -13.97 -18.40 12.85
CA ASP A 104 -12.83 -19.30 13.02
C ASP A 104 -11.62 -18.55 13.60
N PRO A 105 -11.36 -18.68 14.92
CA PRO A 105 -10.22 -18.01 15.56
C PRO A 105 -8.85 -18.34 14.96
N ALA A 106 -8.71 -19.46 14.23
CA ALA A 106 -7.47 -19.82 13.57
C ALA A 106 -7.10 -18.87 12.42
N MET A 107 -8.05 -18.07 11.94
CA MET A 107 -7.84 -17.04 10.90
C MET A 107 -7.30 -15.72 11.45
N ALA A 108 -7.43 -15.44 12.75
CA ALA A 108 -6.99 -14.17 13.36
C ALA A 108 -5.51 -13.82 13.11
N PRO A 109 -4.55 -14.77 13.17
CA PRO A 109 -3.16 -14.50 12.86
C PRO A 109 -2.93 -13.96 11.43
N PHE A 110 -3.71 -14.44 10.47
CA PHE A 110 -3.52 -14.08 9.06
C PHE A 110 -3.99 -12.66 8.75
N ALA A 111 -5.05 -12.17 9.43
CA ALA A 111 -5.49 -10.79 9.32
C ALA A 111 -4.38 -9.81 9.73
N SER A 112 -3.71 -10.07 10.86
CA SER A 112 -2.60 -9.22 11.31
C SER A 112 -1.33 -9.42 10.47
N ALA A 113 -1.07 -10.65 9.97
CA ALA A 113 0.09 -10.95 9.14
C ALA A 113 0.08 -10.15 7.84
N ASN A 114 -1.04 -10.14 7.11
CA ASN A 114 -1.15 -9.41 5.86
C ASN A 114 -0.97 -7.89 6.08
N LEU A 115 -1.70 -7.31 7.04
CA LEU A 115 -1.58 -5.90 7.39
C LEU A 115 -0.15 -5.49 7.77
N THR A 116 0.49 -6.23 8.69
CA THR A 116 1.83 -5.89 9.17
C THR A 116 2.88 -6.11 8.08
N GLY A 117 2.73 -7.13 7.26
CA GLY A 117 3.58 -7.43 6.12
C GLY A 117 3.56 -6.32 5.07
N ALA A 118 2.37 -5.91 4.61
CA ALA A 118 2.17 -4.81 3.68
C ALA A 118 2.87 -3.53 4.16
N ASN A 119 2.56 -3.16 5.38
CA ASN A 119 3.10 -1.97 6.01
C ASN A 119 4.62 -1.99 6.15
N ARG A 120 5.21 -3.14 6.42
CA ARG A 120 6.67 -3.31 6.54
C ARG A 120 7.36 -3.34 5.19
N LEU A 121 6.74 -3.92 4.16
CA LEU A 121 7.23 -3.90 2.78
C LEU A 121 7.31 -2.47 2.23
N LEU A 122 6.28 -1.66 2.43
CA LEU A 122 6.29 -0.27 1.98
C LEU A 122 7.48 0.51 2.52
N LEU A 123 7.74 0.42 3.83
CA LEU A 123 8.86 1.15 4.43
C LEU A 123 10.21 0.48 4.17
N GLY A 124 10.31 -0.82 4.38
CA GLY A 124 11.59 -1.54 4.36
C GLY A 124 12.13 -1.79 2.96
N LEU A 125 11.24 -1.94 1.98
CA LEU A 125 11.61 -2.16 0.58
C LEU A 125 11.25 -0.97 -0.30
N GLY A 126 10.02 -0.46 -0.21
CA GLY A 126 9.49 0.55 -1.11
C GLY A 126 10.22 1.89 -1.00
N TRP A 127 10.32 2.47 0.20
CA TRP A 127 11.01 3.76 0.36
C TRP A 127 12.49 3.71 -0.02
N PRO A 128 13.30 2.72 0.41
CA PRO A 128 14.68 2.56 -0.07
C PRO A 128 14.79 2.39 -1.58
N ALA A 129 13.85 1.67 -2.19
CA ALA A 129 13.84 1.47 -3.64
C ALA A 129 13.67 2.80 -4.40
N MET A 130 12.83 3.72 -3.89
CA MET A 130 12.67 5.05 -4.50
C MET A 130 14.00 5.82 -4.50
N ALA A 131 14.74 5.78 -3.41
CA ALA A 131 16.05 6.42 -3.32
C ALA A 131 17.07 5.75 -4.26
N LEU A 132 17.05 4.43 -4.36
CA LEU A 132 17.98 3.66 -5.20
C LEU A 132 17.71 3.86 -6.69
N PHE A 133 16.47 3.64 -7.15
CA PHE A 133 16.10 3.81 -8.56
C PHE A 133 16.19 5.27 -9.01
N GLY A 134 15.80 6.20 -8.15
CA GLY A 134 15.96 7.63 -8.39
C GLY A 134 17.42 8.02 -8.55
N PHE A 135 18.33 7.47 -7.72
CA PHE A 135 19.76 7.69 -7.88
C PHE A 135 20.27 7.17 -9.22
N PHE A 136 19.96 5.94 -9.61
CA PHE A 136 20.40 5.39 -10.90
C PHE A 136 19.87 6.19 -12.08
N ALA A 137 18.64 6.69 -12.03
CA ALA A 137 18.06 7.54 -13.07
C ALA A 137 18.76 8.91 -13.16
N LEU A 138 19.10 9.50 -12.01
CA LEU A 138 19.58 10.89 -11.95
C LEU A 138 21.10 11.06 -11.80
N ARG A 139 21.86 9.99 -11.54
CA ARG A 139 23.31 10.06 -11.24
C ARG A 139 24.16 10.76 -12.30
N LYS A 140 23.71 10.78 -13.56
CA LYS A 140 24.39 11.46 -14.67
C LYS A 140 23.87 12.88 -14.90
N THR A 141 22.80 13.27 -14.19
CA THR A 141 22.18 14.61 -14.34
C THR A 141 22.88 15.60 -13.41
N ARG A 142 23.17 16.78 -13.92
CA ARG A 142 23.72 17.87 -13.10
C ARG A 142 22.58 18.70 -12.52
N ASP A 143 22.75 19.15 -11.30
CA ASP A 143 21.86 20.11 -10.68
C ASP A 143 21.95 21.46 -11.41
N ALA A 144 20.80 22.01 -11.79
CA ALA A 144 20.73 23.23 -12.59
C ALA A 144 21.29 24.47 -11.86
N LYS A 145 21.25 24.48 -10.52
CA LYS A 145 21.70 25.61 -9.70
C LYS A 145 23.19 25.54 -9.34
N THR A 146 23.68 24.32 -9.04
CA THR A 146 25.04 24.12 -8.52
C THR A 146 26.01 23.55 -9.56
N GLY A 147 25.53 23.03 -10.70
CA GLY A 147 26.31 22.32 -11.69
C GLY A 147 26.89 20.98 -11.24
N ALA A 148 26.68 20.61 -9.98
CA ALA A 148 27.16 19.35 -9.39
C ALA A 148 26.28 18.17 -9.82
N PHE A 149 26.86 16.95 -9.81
CA PHE A 149 26.07 15.74 -10.01
C PHE A 149 25.07 15.56 -8.87
N LYS A 150 23.85 15.13 -9.19
CA LYS A 150 22.82 14.86 -8.17
C LYS A 150 23.33 13.78 -7.22
N LYS A 151 23.19 14.06 -5.92
CA LYS A 151 23.57 13.14 -4.84
C LYS A 151 22.50 12.07 -4.66
N PHE A 152 22.86 10.98 -3.97
CA PHE A 152 21.90 9.96 -3.55
C PHE A 152 20.92 10.56 -2.54
N GLY A 153 19.64 10.31 -2.76
CA GLY A 153 18.56 10.70 -1.86
C GLY A 153 17.34 11.23 -2.61
N VAL A 154 16.23 11.30 -1.90
CA VAL A 154 14.95 11.82 -2.37
C VAL A 154 14.47 12.89 -1.42
N THR A 155 14.05 14.02 -1.93
CA THR A 155 13.47 15.11 -1.12
C THR A 155 12.00 15.24 -1.48
N LEU A 156 11.14 15.14 -0.48
CA LEU A 156 9.70 15.35 -0.58
C LEU A 156 9.34 16.83 -0.51
N ASP A 157 8.19 17.16 -1.06
CA ASP A 157 7.60 18.48 -0.93
C ASP A 157 7.04 18.71 0.49
N PRO A 158 6.91 19.96 0.94
CA PRO A 158 6.44 20.29 2.30
C PRO A 158 5.05 19.72 2.63
N GLU A 159 4.22 19.48 1.65
CA GLU A 159 2.88 18.90 1.74
C GLU A 159 2.89 17.50 2.39
N ALA A 160 3.94 16.73 2.18
CA ALA A 160 4.14 15.41 2.78
C ALA A 160 4.19 15.44 4.34
N ARG A 161 4.37 16.63 4.95
CA ARG A 161 4.27 16.77 6.41
C ARG A 161 2.88 16.42 6.94
N VAL A 162 1.84 16.61 6.13
CA VAL A 162 0.47 16.22 6.50
C VAL A 162 0.41 14.70 6.65
N ASP A 163 0.92 13.95 5.68
CA ASP A 163 0.95 12.48 5.72
C ASP A 163 1.73 11.97 6.94
N LEU A 164 2.91 12.56 7.20
CA LEU A 164 3.74 12.20 8.35
C LEU A 164 3.05 12.49 9.69
N ALA A 165 2.28 13.57 9.78
CA ALA A 165 1.52 13.90 10.99
C ALA A 165 0.42 12.86 11.25
N PHE A 166 -0.34 12.49 10.22
CA PHE A 166 -1.37 11.47 10.33
C PHE A 166 -0.79 10.08 10.65
N LEU A 167 0.35 9.71 10.03
CA LEU A 167 1.08 8.49 10.36
C LEU A 167 1.54 8.46 11.83
N LEU A 168 2.00 9.60 12.35
CA LEU A 168 2.42 9.70 13.75
C LEU A 168 1.24 9.46 14.68
N VAL A 169 0.11 10.13 14.43
CA VAL A 169 -1.11 9.95 15.24
C VAL A 169 -1.63 8.51 15.14
N ALA A 170 -1.66 7.93 13.94
CA ALA A 170 -2.05 6.55 13.72
C ALA A 170 -1.16 5.58 14.50
N SER A 171 0.17 5.81 14.50
CA SER A 171 1.12 4.97 15.24
C SER A 171 0.93 5.06 16.76
N LEU A 172 0.56 6.25 17.27
CA LEU A 172 0.23 6.42 18.70
C LEU A 172 -1.05 5.67 19.08
N ILE A 173 -2.08 5.72 18.23
CA ILE A 173 -3.33 4.95 18.43
C ILE A 173 -3.03 3.45 18.35
N ALA A 174 -2.25 3.02 17.36
CA ALA A 174 -1.91 1.62 17.14
C ALA A 174 -1.10 1.01 18.32
N LEU A 175 -0.41 1.82 19.14
CA LEU A 175 0.27 1.34 20.35
C LEU A 175 -0.69 0.69 21.36
N ILE A 176 -1.98 1.02 21.32
CA ILE A 176 -2.99 0.39 22.18
C ILE A 176 -2.99 -1.13 21.95
N VAL A 177 -2.86 -1.59 20.69
CA VAL A 177 -2.93 -2.99 20.31
C VAL A 177 -1.87 -3.84 21.02
N PRO A 178 -0.55 -3.57 20.94
CA PRO A 178 0.43 -4.36 21.65
C PRO A 178 0.38 -4.18 23.18
N LEU A 179 -0.12 -3.05 23.69
CA LEU A 179 -0.24 -2.81 25.13
C LEU A 179 -1.41 -3.58 25.76
N THR A 180 -2.48 -3.81 25.01
CA THR A 180 -3.68 -4.53 25.49
C THR A 180 -3.73 -5.97 25.04
N HIS A 181 -2.86 -6.37 24.11
CA HIS A 181 -2.87 -7.67 23.41
C HIS A 181 -4.21 -7.95 22.68
N GLN A 182 -4.87 -6.88 22.27
CA GLN A 182 -6.18 -6.94 21.63
C GLN A 182 -6.32 -5.82 20.60
N PHE A 183 -7.02 -6.09 19.51
CA PHE A 183 -7.40 -5.03 18.58
C PHE A 183 -8.91 -4.82 18.68
N ASP A 184 -9.29 -3.89 19.53
CA ASP A 184 -10.68 -3.57 19.84
C ASP A 184 -11.32 -2.67 18.79
N ILE A 185 -12.67 -2.69 18.77
CA ILE A 185 -13.46 -1.94 17.80
C ILE A 185 -13.34 -0.41 17.97
N PHE A 186 -13.08 0.09 19.18
CA PHE A 186 -12.91 1.54 19.42
C PHE A 186 -11.59 2.03 18.85
N THR A 187 -10.51 1.25 19.00
CA THR A 187 -9.22 1.49 18.33
C THR A 187 -9.39 1.48 16.82
N GLY A 188 -10.14 0.50 16.27
CA GLY A 188 -10.44 0.42 14.85
C GLY A 188 -11.21 1.63 14.33
N ILE A 189 -12.31 1.99 14.98
CA ILE A 189 -13.12 3.17 14.63
C ILE A 189 -12.28 4.45 14.72
N SER A 190 -11.41 4.58 15.72
CA SER A 190 -10.53 5.75 15.87
C SER A 190 -9.57 5.89 14.67
N LEU A 191 -9.01 4.78 14.18
CA LEU A 191 -8.14 4.78 13.01
C LEU A 191 -8.91 5.10 11.71
N VAL A 192 -10.12 4.55 11.53
CA VAL A 192 -10.99 4.87 10.39
C VAL A 192 -11.42 6.34 10.42
N ALA A 193 -11.79 6.86 11.60
CA ALA A 193 -12.13 8.28 11.78
C ALA A 193 -10.93 9.19 11.46
N LEU A 194 -9.73 8.80 11.90
CA LEU A 194 -8.49 9.51 11.55
C LEU A 194 -8.28 9.58 10.04
N PHE A 195 -8.52 8.48 9.32
CA PHE A 195 -8.46 8.47 7.86
C PHE A 195 -9.51 9.39 7.21
N ALA A 196 -10.73 9.39 7.72
CA ALA A 196 -11.76 10.30 7.22
C ALA A 196 -11.33 11.78 7.40
N ILE A 197 -10.74 12.13 8.55
CA ILE A 197 -10.19 13.47 8.80
C ILE A 197 -9.03 13.76 7.83
N TYR A 198 -8.14 12.78 7.59
CA TYR A 198 -7.07 12.90 6.61
C TYR A 198 -7.61 13.19 5.21
N LEU A 199 -8.61 12.42 4.73
CA LEU A 199 -9.24 12.66 3.43
C LEU A 199 -9.86 14.05 3.32
N ILE A 200 -10.55 14.51 4.36
CA ILE A 200 -11.09 15.88 4.41
C ILE A 200 -9.97 16.91 4.34
N ARG A 201 -8.84 16.65 4.98
CA ARG A 201 -7.70 17.58 4.99
C ARG A 201 -7.03 17.67 3.61
N ILE A 202 -6.72 16.53 2.99
CA ILE A 202 -6.07 16.52 1.67
C ILE A 202 -7.00 17.03 0.56
N SER A 203 -8.32 16.85 0.70
CA SER A 203 -9.29 17.34 -0.26
C SER A 203 -9.39 18.87 -0.33
N ARG A 204 -8.83 19.57 0.66
CA ARG A 204 -8.79 21.05 0.74
C ARG A 204 -7.48 21.64 0.22
N GLN A 205 -6.52 20.81 -0.17
CA GLN A 205 -5.28 21.29 -0.79
C GLN A 205 -5.57 21.69 -2.23
N ASP A 206 -4.94 22.77 -2.68
CA ASP A 206 -4.97 23.15 -4.09
C ASP A 206 -4.30 22.04 -4.89
N LYS A 207 -5.00 21.54 -5.91
CA LYS A 207 -4.51 20.43 -6.73
C LYS A 207 -3.82 20.97 -7.97
N GLU A 208 -2.60 20.52 -8.17
CA GLU A 208 -1.99 20.49 -9.49
C GLU A 208 -2.74 19.51 -10.39
N GLU A 209 -2.73 19.76 -11.71
CA GLU A 209 -3.28 18.80 -12.65
C GLU A 209 -2.55 17.44 -12.51
N PRO A 210 -3.27 16.30 -12.47
CA PRO A 210 -2.63 15.02 -12.27
C PRO A 210 -1.63 14.71 -13.39
N GLU A 211 -0.41 14.38 -13.03
CA GLU A 211 0.62 13.92 -13.97
C GLU A 211 0.38 12.47 -14.36
N LEU A 212 -0.51 12.24 -15.32
CA LEU A 212 -0.77 10.89 -15.82
C LEU A 212 0.37 10.39 -16.69
N GLU A 213 0.86 9.18 -16.40
CA GLU A 213 1.87 8.50 -17.20
C GLU A 213 1.47 7.06 -17.56
N GLY A 214 2.02 6.54 -18.67
CA GLY A 214 1.77 5.15 -19.07
C GLY A 214 0.32 4.86 -19.46
N ILE A 215 -0.27 3.82 -18.90
CA ILE A 215 -1.65 3.38 -19.21
C ILE A 215 -2.70 4.41 -18.76
N PRO A 216 -2.64 4.99 -17.56
CA PRO A 216 -3.55 6.06 -17.14
C PRO A 216 -3.59 7.23 -18.12
N ALA A 217 -2.45 7.63 -18.68
CA ALA A 217 -2.40 8.69 -19.69
C ALA A 217 -3.10 8.32 -21.01
N LEU A 218 -3.02 7.04 -21.42
CA LEU A 218 -3.77 6.55 -22.57
C LEU A 218 -5.28 6.56 -22.30
N VAL A 219 -5.71 6.07 -21.13
CA VAL A 219 -7.13 6.12 -20.73
C VAL A 219 -7.60 7.57 -20.64
N GLY A 220 -6.80 8.45 -20.07
CA GLY A 220 -7.08 9.89 -19.93
C GLY A 220 -7.31 10.60 -21.26
N ALA A 221 -6.65 10.16 -22.33
CA ALA A 221 -6.81 10.71 -23.68
C ALA A 221 -8.13 10.35 -24.37
N LEU A 222 -8.93 9.40 -23.84
CA LEU A 222 -10.25 9.07 -24.37
C LEU A 222 -11.22 10.24 -24.27
N PRO A 223 -12.19 10.37 -25.19
CA PRO A 223 -13.29 11.33 -25.06
C PRO A 223 -14.02 11.14 -23.73
N LYS A 224 -14.42 12.24 -23.07
CA LYS A 224 -14.96 12.27 -21.70
C LYS A 224 -15.99 11.16 -21.39
N TRP A 225 -17.00 10.99 -22.24
CA TRP A 225 -18.04 9.97 -22.02
C TRP A 225 -17.55 8.55 -22.26
N GLY A 226 -16.70 8.35 -23.29
CA GLY A 226 -16.05 7.05 -23.54
C GLY A 226 -15.11 6.66 -22.41
N ARG A 227 -14.33 7.62 -21.89
CA ARG A 227 -13.46 7.42 -20.73
C ARG A 227 -14.26 7.01 -19.49
N ARG A 228 -15.33 7.74 -19.16
CA ARG A 228 -16.17 7.40 -17.99
C ARG A 228 -16.82 6.03 -18.10
N GLY A 229 -17.35 5.69 -19.28
CA GLY A 229 -17.88 4.35 -19.52
C GLY A 229 -16.82 3.27 -19.36
N PHE A 230 -15.63 3.48 -19.93
CA PHE A 230 -14.50 2.56 -19.80
C PHE A 230 -14.06 2.38 -18.34
N LEU A 231 -13.93 3.50 -17.60
CA LEU A 231 -13.56 3.48 -16.19
C LEU A 231 -14.57 2.69 -15.34
N LEU A 232 -15.87 2.92 -15.54
CA LEU A 232 -16.92 2.22 -14.79
C LEU A 232 -16.94 0.72 -15.07
N VAL A 233 -16.81 0.32 -16.35
CA VAL A 233 -16.81 -1.09 -16.73
C VAL A 233 -15.56 -1.80 -16.19
N ALA A 234 -14.39 -1.17 -16.33
CA ALA A 234 -13.13 -1.75 -15.85
C ALA A 234 -13.09 -1.83 -14.32
N ALA A 235 -13.60 -0.80 -13.61
CA ALA A 235 -13.73 -0.81 -12.15
C ALA A 235 -14.66 -1.92 -11.67
N GLY A 236 -15.85 -2.00 -12.25
CA GLY A 236 -16.85 -3.02 -11.89
C GLY A 236 -16.33 -4.43 -12.13
N PHE A 237 -15.64 -4.66 -13.27
CA PHE A 237 -15.01 -5.95 -13.56
C PHE A 237 -13.92 -6.30 -12.52
N ALA A 238 -12.98 -5.40 -12.28
CA ALA A 238 -11.86 -5.66 -11.38
C ALA A 238 -12.35 -5.87 -9.93
N ALA A 239 -13.28 -5.03 -9.45
CA ALA A 239 -13.88 -5.19 -8.13
C ALA A 239 -14.64 -6.52 -7.99
N PHE A 240 -15.42 -6.90 -9.02
CA PHE A 240 -16.12 -8.19 -9.05
C PHE A 240 -15.15 -9.36 -8.96
N VAL A 241 -14.07 -9.36 -9.75
CA VAL A 241 -13.07 -10.43 -9.74
C VAL A 241 -12.41 -10.54 -8.37
N ILE A 242 -11.97 -9.42 -7.77
CA ILE A 242 -11.31 -9.44 -6.45
C ILE A 242 -12.22 -10.03 -5.38
N ILE A 243 -13.47 -9.57 -5.32
CA ILE A 243 -14.45 -10.08 -4.34
C ILE A 243 -14.68 -11.59 -4.56
N LEU A 244 -14.74 -12.04 -5.81
CA LEU A 244 -14.95 -13.44 -6.16
C LEU A 244 -13.79 -14.34 -5.73
N VAL A 245 -12.54 -13.87 -5.87
CA VAL A 245 -11.35 -14.70 -5.67
C VAL A 245 -10.65 -14.51 -4.32
N ALA A 246 -11.05 -13.53 -3.50
CA ALA A 246 -10.36 -13.22 -2.25
C ALA A 246 -10.37 -14.40 -1.26
N GLU A 247 -11.53 -15.00 -1.04
CA GLU A 247 -11.69 -16.18 -0.18
C GLU A 247 -10.86 -17.38 -0.69
N PRO A 248 -11.02 -17.86 -1.94
CA PRO A 248 -10.20 -18.97 -2.43
C PRO A 248 -8.71 -18.63 -2.49
N PHE A 249 -8.33 -17.38 -2.70
CA PHE A 249 -6.93 -16.94 -2.62
C PHE A 249 -6.37 -17.11 -1.20
N ALA A 250 -7.09 -16.64 -0.19
CA ALA A 250 -6.68 -16.76 1.21
C ALA A 250 -6.52 -18.24 1.62
N HIS A 251 -7.49 -19.08 1.29
CA HIS A 251 -7.41 -20.53 1.55
C HIS A 251 -6.25 -21.20 0.80
N SER A 252 -6.05 -20.84 -0.48
CA SER A 252 -4.95 -21.42 -1.27
C SER A 252 -3.58 -21.00 -0.75
N LEU A 253 -3.41 -19.77 -0.21
CA LEU A 253 -2.17 -19.35 0.44
C LEU A 253 -1.84 -20.22 1.66
N ILE A 254 -2.83 -20.44 2.53
CA ILE A 254 -2.67 -21.26 3.73
C ILE A 254 -2.35 -22.71 3.35
N ALA A 255 -3.12 -23.30 2.44
CA ALA A 255 -2.95 -24.67 1.99
C ALA A 255 -1.62 -24.87 1.21
N ALA A 256 -1.19 -23.88 0.42
CA ALA A 256 0.11 -23.93 -0.25
C ALA A 256 1.27 -23.89 0.75
N GLY A 257 1.15 -23.12 1.84
CA GLY A 257 2.11 -23.15 2.94
C GLY A 257 2.29 -24.57 3.51
N GLU A 258 1.19 -25.25 3.78
CA GLU A 258 1.22 -26.64 4.24
C GLU A 258 1.83 -27.59 3.20
N ALA A 259 1.42 -27.50 1.94
CA ALA A 259 1.92 -28.34 0.85
C ALA A 259 3.42 -28.16 0.58
N LEU A 260 3.91 -26.94 0.69
CA LEU A 260 5.33 -26.58 0.46
C LEU A 260 6.20 -26.66 1.72
N HIS A 261 5.62 -27.03 2.87
CA HIS A 261 6.30 -27.04 4.17
C HIS A 261 6.90 -25.67 4.53
N ILE A 262 6.24 -24.57 4.10
CA ILE A 262 6.55 -23.20 4.45
C ILE A 262 5.56 -22.75 5.53
N ASP A 263 6.05 -21.99 6.51
CA ASP A 263 5.16 -21.41 7.50
C ASP A 263 4.09 -20.54 6.80
N LYS A 264 2.82 -20.92 7.00
CA LYS A 264 1.68 -20.26 6.37
C LYS A 264 1.53 -18.79 6.79
N PHE A 265 1.94 -18.47 8.03
CA PHE A 265 1.97 -17.07 8.48
C PHE A 265 2.95 -16.22 7.63
N ILE A 266 4.15 -16.75 7.37
CA ILE A 266 5.15 -16.09 6.51
C ILE A 266 4.64 -15.92 5.09
N LEU A 267 3.94 -16.93 4.55
CA LEU A 267 3.40 -16.84 3.19
C LEU A 267 2.32 -15.76 3.07
N VAL A 268 1.39 -15.72 4.01
CA VAL A 268 0.36 -14.66 4.06
C VAL A 268 1.00 -13.29 4.32
N GLN A 269 1.99 -13.21 5.21
CA GLN A 269 2.65 -11.96 5.57
C GLN A 269 3.39 -11.28 4.40
N TRP A 270 3.91 -12.08 3.44
CA TRP A 270 4.73 -11.50 2.37
C TRP A 270 4.12 -11.63 0.99
N LEU A 271 3.51 -12.78 0.66
CA LEU A 271 3.02 -13.01 -0.70
C LEU A 271 1.68 -12.34 -0.96
N ALA A 272 0.77 -12.32 0.02
CA ALA A 272 -0.50 -11.64 -0.15
C ALA A 272 -0.33 -10.12 -0.35
N PRO A 273 0.47 -9.40 0.49
CA PRO A 273 0.74 -8.00 0.24
C PRO A 273 1.47 -7.73 -1.07
N LEU A 274 2.43 -8.57 -1.45
CA LEU A 274 3.10 -8.40 -2.75
C LEU A 274 2.13 -8.51 -3.92
N ALA A 275 1.09 -9.32 -3.81
CA ALA A 275 0.06 -9.43 -4.85
C ALA A 275 -0.84 -8.19 -4.91
N SER A 276 -1.32 -7.70 -3.78
CA SER A 276 -2.22 -6.54 -3.73
C SER A 276 -1.51 -5.21 -3.98
N GLU A 277 -0.28 -5.04 -3.47
CA GLU A 277 0.52 -3.81 -3.54
C GLU A 277 1.36 -3.68 -4.81
N ALA A 278 1.49 -4.75 -5.61
CA ALA A 278 2.32 -4.75 -6.82
C ALA A 278 2.09 -3.55 -7.75
N PRO A 279 0.85 -3.09 -8.01
CA PRO A 279 0.61 -1.93 -8.84
C PRO A 279 1.23 -0.65 -8.29
N GLU A 280 1.09 -0.40 -6.99
CA GLU A 280 1.63 0.79 -6.33
C GLU A 280 3.15 0.82 -6.36
N PHE A 281 3.80 -0.32 -6.06
CA PHE A 281 5.24 -0.45 -6.18
C PHE A 281 5.71 -0.20 -7.61
N ILE A 282 5.05 -0.75 -8.61
CA ILE A 282 5.44 -0.61 -10.02
C ILE A 282 5.26 0.83 -10.49
N VAL A 283 4.16 1.50 -10.14
CA VAL A 283 3.93 2.91 -10.45
C VAL A 283 4.98 3.78 -9.77
N ALA A 284 5.25 3.57 -8.50
CA ALA A 284 6.28 4.33 -7.77
C ALA A 284 7.68 4.13 -8.38
N ILE A 285 8.06 2.89 -8.72
CA ILE A 285 9.32 2.58 -9.39
C ILE A 285 9.38 3.22 -10.79
N MET A 286 8.28 3.23 -11.53
CA MET A 286 8.20 3.88 -12.84
C MET A 286 8.51 5.37 -12.73
N PHE A 287 7.93 6.09 -11.76
CA PHE A 287 8.27 7.49 -11.53
C PHE A 287 9.74 7.66 -11.12
N ALA A 288 10.25 6.82 -10.21
CA ALA A 288 11.64 6.90 -9.77
C ALA A 288 12.63 6.68 -10.92
N THR A 289 12.40 5.69 -11.78
CA THR A 289 13.25 5.38 -12.95
C THR A 289 13.19 6.46 -14.04
N ARG A 290 12.11 7.24 -14.08
CA ARG A 290 11.96 8.40 -14.97
C ARG A 290 12.54 9.69 -14.38
N GLY A 291 13.22 9.62 -13.24
CA GLY A 291 13.86 10.76 -12.60
C GLY A 291 12.94 11.60 -11.71
N LYS A 292 11.77 11.06 -11.34
CA LYS A 292 10.80 11.68 -10.43
C LYS A 292 10.63 10.85 -9.12
N PRO A 293 11.72 10.51 -8.40
CA PRO A 293 11.63 9.64 -7.22
C PRO A 293 10.82 10.26 -6.06
N ALA A 294 10.69 11.59 -6.02
CA ALA A 294 9.88 12.27 -5.01
C ALA A 294 8.39 11.90 -5.15
N ILE A 295 7.87 11.86 -6.38
CA ILE A 295 6.48 11.43 -6.65
C ILE A 295 6.29 9.98 -6.23
N GLY A 296 7.21 9.08 -6.63
CA GLY A 296 7.14 7.67 -6.21
C GLY A 296 7.16 7.49 -4.69
N LEU A 297 8.03 8.23 -3.99
CA LEU A 297 8.06 8.18 -2.52
C LEU A 297 6.78 8.75 -1.90
N ALA A 298 6.23 9.84 -2.43
CA ALA A 298 4.99 10.43 -1.94
C ALA A 298 3.80 9.47 -2.08
N ILE A 299 3.69 8.74 -3.20
CA ILE A 299 2.69 7.69 -3.41
C ILE A 299 2.78 6.64 -2.30
N LEU A 300 3.99 6.11 -2.03
CA LEU A 300 4.17 5.08 -1.01
C LEU A 300 3.95 5.60 0.43
N VAL A 301 4.23 6.88 0.70
CA VAL A 301 3.93 7.50 2.00
C VAL A 301 2.43 7.64 2.19
N SER A 302 1.70 8.09 1.17
CA SER A 302 0.23 8.23 1.21
C SER A 302 -0.46 6.86 1.33
N SER A 303 0.00 5.85 0.57
CA SER A 303 -0.47 4.47 0.71
C SER A 303 -0.29 3.97 2.15
N LYS A 304 0.87 4.23 2.75
CA LYS A 304 1.12 3.89 4.15
C LYS A 304 0.14 4.55 5.12
N VAL A 305 -0.26 5.83 4.90
CA VAL A 305 -1.29 6.48 5.74
C VAL A 305 -2.59 5.69 5.67
N ASN A 306 -3.03 5.34 4.46
CA ASN A 306 -4.24 4.57 4.26
C ASN A 306 -4.20 3.21 4.97
N GLN A 307 -3.13 2.44 4.76
CA GLN A 307 -2.97 1.12 5.36
C GLN A 307 -2.90 1.16 6.88
N TRP A 308 -2.19 2.15 7.43
CA TRP A 308 -1.99 2.27 8.88
C TRP A 308 -3.14 3.00 9.60
N THR A 309 -4.18 3.39 8.86
CA THR A 309 -5.41 4.00 9.39
C THR A 309 -6.64 3.19 9.01
N ALA A 310 -7.22 3.43 7.83
CA ALA A 310 -8.50 2.84 7.46
C ALA A 310 -8.43 1.32 7.27
N LEU A 311 -7.37 0.79 6.62
CA LEU A 311 -7.22 -0.65 6.45
C LEU A 311 -7.03 -1.33 7.82
N ALA A 312 -6.07 -0.88 8.63
CA ALA A 312 -5.86 -1.39 9.99
C ALA A 312 -7.17 -1.31 10.80
N GLY A 313 -7.83 -0.16 10.79
CA GLY A 313 -9.07 0.06 11.51
C GLY A 313 -10.26 -0.80 11.04
N SER A 314 -10.22 -1.29 9.80
CA SER A 314 -11.26 -2.19 9.26
C SER A 314 -11.20 -3.61 9.85
N LEU A 315 -10.04 -4.05 10.37
CA LEU A 315 -9.88 -5.42 10.88
C LEU A 315 -10.80 -5.75 12.06
N PRO A 316 -10.83 -4.99 13.16
CA PRO A 316 -11.74 -5.30 14.26
C PRO A 316 -13.22 -5.14 13.87
N ILE A 317 -13.51 -4.29 12.86
CA ILE A 317 -14.87 -4.17 12.31
C ILE A 317 -15.23 -5.44 11.53
N GLY A 318 -14.33 -5.94 10.67
CA GLY A 318 -14.50 -7.19 9.94
C GLY A 318 -14.69 -8.37 10.88
N TYR A 319 -13.87 -8.47 11.92
CA TYR A 319 -13.98 -9.49 12.96
C TYR A 319 -15.37 -9.51 13.63
N ALA A 320 -15.85 -8.33 14.04
CA ALA A 320 -17.17 -8.20 14.64
C ALA A 320 -18.31 -8.58 13.67
N LEU A 321 -18.22 -8.19 12.40
CA LEU A 321 -19.18 -8.56 11.36
C LEU A 321 -19.16 -10.05 11.02
N GLY A 322 -18.02 -10.72 11.19
CA GLY A 322 -17.86 -12.17 11.03
C GLY A 322 -18.41 -12.99 12.21
N GLY A 323 -18.99 -12.34 13.23
CA GLY A 323 -19.56 -12.99 14.41
C GLY A 323 -18.60 -13.04 15.61
N GLY A 324 -17.41 -12.43 15.51
CA GLY A 324 -16.46 -12.34 16.60
C GLY A 324 -16.99 -11.51 17.76
N GLN A 325 -16.75 -11.99 18.98
CA GLN A 325 -17.18 -11.31 20.21
C GLN A 325 -16.00 -10.58 20.87
N GLY A 326 -16.22 -9.34 21.26
CA GLY A 326 -15.19 -8.52 21.90
C GLY A 326 -14.20 -7.92 20.91
N ALA A 327 -12.90 -8.07 21.21
CA ALA A 327 -11.81 -7.58 20.38
C ALA A 327 -11.20 -8.71 19.57
N LEU A 328 -10.64 -8.39 18.39
CA LEU A 328 -9.80 -9.33 17.63
C LEU A 328 -8.59 -9.72 18.51
N PRO A 329 -8.46 -11.01 18.88
CA PRO A 329 -7.39 -11.44 19.77
C PRO A 329 -6.04 -11.36 19.07
N MET A 330 -5.01 -10.96 19.82
CA MET A 330 -3.63 -10.92 19.36
C MET A 330 -2.79 -11.89 20.16
N ASP A 331 -2.25 -12.91 19.51
CA ASP A 331 -1.27 -13.80 20.13
C ASP A 331 0.10 -13.12 20.27
N PRO A 332 1.06 -13.72 20.99
CA PRO A 332 2.37 -13.11 21.18
C PRO A 332 3.10 -12.76 19.87
N VAL A 333 2.98 -13.61 18.83
CA VAL A 333 3.63 -13.35 17.52
C VAL A 333 3.03 -12.12 16.84
N GLN A 334 1.72 -11.96 16.90
CA GLN A 334 1.02 -10.81 16.33
C GLN A 334 1.34 -9.51 17.08
N VAL A 335 1.43 -9.58 18.43
CA VAL A 335 1.86 -8.44 19.27
C VAL A 335 3.26 -7.99 18.90
N GLU A 336 4.18 -8.93 18.66
CA GLU A 336 5.54 -8.63 18.21
C GLU A 336 5.56 -7.98 16.83
N GLU A 337 4.81 -8.53 15.88
CA GLU A 337 4.71 -8.00 14.51
C GLU A 337 4.11 -6.59 14.49
N PHE A 338 3.06 -6.34 15.28
CA PHE A 338 2.49 -5.01 15.44
C PHE A 338 3.50 -4.04 16.07
N SER A 339 4.18 -4.45 17.13
CA SER A 339 5.22 -3.64 17.80
C SER A 339 6.35 -3.28 16.85
N LEU A 340 6.83 -4.25 16.06
CA LEU A 340 7.87 -4.04 15.07
C LEU A 340 7.40 -3.10 13.94
N THR A 341 6.17 -3.24 13.49
CA THR A 341 5.58 -2.38 12.45
C THR A 341 5.43 -0.93 12.94
N ILE A 342 4.99 -0.75 14.19
CA ILE A 342 4.94 0.58 14.84
C ILE A 342 6.34 1.17 14.92
N ALA A 343 7.31 0.41 15.43
CA ALA A 343 8.68 0.86 15.59
C ALA A 343 9.32 1.29 14.25
N GLN A 344 9.14 0.48 13.21
CA GLN A 344 9.60 0.79 11.87
C GLN A 344 8.90 2.04 11.30
N THR A 345 7.59 2.21 11.55
CA THR A 345 6.83 3.39 11.10
C THR A 345 7.32 4.64 11.81
N VAL A 346 7.49 4.60 13.13
CA VAL A 346 8.02 5.71 13.94
C VAL A 346 9.42 6.10 13.48
N PHE A 347 10.27 5.12 13.18
CA PHE A 347 11.59 5.37 12.61
C PHE A 347 11.53 6.01 11.22
N GLY A 348 10.67 5.51 10.33
CA GLY A 348 10.44 6.11 9.01
C GLY A 348 10.00 7.56 9.10
N ILE A 349 9.07 7.88 10.02
CA ILE A 349 8.64 9.25 10.30
C ILE A 349 9.82 10.10 10.79
N ALA A 350 10.60 9.62 11.76
CA ALA A 350 11.75 10.35 12.31
C ALA A 350 12.78 10.70 11.22
N ILE A 351 13.04 9.78 10.28
CA ILE A 351 13.88 10.06 9.10
C ILE A 351 13.25 11.13 8.22
N LEU A 352 11.98 11.00 7.87
CA LEU A 352 11.31 11.90 6.92
C LEU A 352 10.89 13.25 7.52
N LEU A 353 11.10 13.52 8.82
CA LEU A 353 10.89 14.86 9.38
C LEU A 353 11.70 15.94 8.64
N SER A 354 12.88 15.59 8.12
CA SER A 354 13.70 16.47 7.28
C SER A 354 13.18 16.59 5.84
N LEU A 355 12.13 15.87 5.47
CA LEU A 355 11.63 15.69 4.10
C LEU A 355 12.69 15.10 3.13
N HIS A 356 13.76 14.53 3.66
CA HIS A 356 14.84 13.97 2.85
C HIS A 356 15.17 12.54 3.27
N LEU A 357 15.11 11.61 2.34
CA LEU A 357 15.54 10.22 2.50
C LEU A 357 16.94 10.07 1.91
N GLY A 358 17.95 10.05 2.76
CA GLY A 358 19.35 9.91 2.36
C GLY A 358 19.79 8.46 2.20
N LYS A 359 21.05 8.26 1.77
CA LYS A 359 21.61 6.91 1.56
C LYS A 359 21.69 6.07 2.85
N PHE A 360 22.05 6.70 3.96
CA PHE A 360 22.16 6.01 5.24
C PHE A 360 20.77 5.65 5.79
N ASP A 361 19.80 6.55 5.62
CA ASP A 361 18.42 6.34 6.01
C ASP A 361 17.82 5.15 5.24
N ALA A 362 17.99 5.14 3.91
CA ALA A 362 17.54 4.06 3.05
C ALA A 362 18.23 2.72 3.38
N ALA A 363 19.56 2.74 3.65
CA ALA A 363 20.29 1.55 4.01
C ALA A 363 19.87 0.99 5.38
N LEU A 364 19.59 1.84 6.37
CA LEU A 364 19.11 1.42 7.68
C LEU A 364 17.68 0.84 7.59
N LEU A 365 16.76 1.51 6.87
CA LEU A 365 15.40 1.00 6.66
C LEU A 365 15.43 -0.39 6.01
N PHE A 366 16.17 -0.53 4.92
CA PHE A 366 16.30 -1.80 4.21
C PHE A 366 17.04 -2.86 5.04
N GLY A 367 18.16 -2.51 5.68
CA GLY A 367 18.99 -3.45 6.43
C GLY A 367 18.27 -4.05 7.63
N LEU A 368 17.62 -3.23 8.44
CA LEU A 368 16.85 -3.70 9.60
C LEU A 368 15.62 -4.50 9.16
N PHE A 369 14.96 -4.10 8.08
CA PHE A 369 13.87 -4.88 7.49
C PHE A 369 14.37 -6.24 6.97
N ALA A 370 15.48 -6.28 6.22
CA ALA A 370 16.06 -7.50 5.68
C ALA A 370 16.48 -8.49 6.76
N ILE A 371 16.98 -8.01 7.91
CA ILE A 371 17.29 -8.88 9.07
C ILE A 371 16.03 -9.64 9.50
N THR A 372 14.91 -8.96 9.67
CA THR A 372 13.66 -9.60 10.12
C THR A 372 12.99 -10.46 9.04
N LEU A 373 13.29 -10.21 7.77
CA LEU A 373 12.84 -11.04 6.64
C LEU A 373 13.62 -12.36 6.57
N VAL A 374 14.96 -12.29 6.71
CA VAL A 374 15.86 -13.45 6.62
C VAL A 374 15.81 -14.31 7.89
N TYR A 375 15.66 -13.68 9.02
CA TYR A 375 15.60 -14.33 10.34
C TYR A 375 14.25 -14.06 11.02
N PRO A 376 13.18 -14.80 10.67
CA PRO A 376 11.83 -14.60 11.20
C PRO A 376 11.70 -15.17 12.63
N ASN A 377 12.60 -14.80 13.53
CA ASN A 377 12.65 -15.24 14.92
C ASN A 377 12.07 -14.15 15.81
N PRO A 378 11.19 -14.48 16.80
CA PRO A 378 10.61 -13.54 17.75
C PRO A 378 11.63 -12.64 18.44
N ASP A 379 12.72 -13.22 18.98
CA ASP A 379 13.74 -12.44 19.67
C ASP A 379 14.39 -11.39 18.76
N ILE A 380 14.68 -11.78 17.50
CA ILE A 380 15.28 -10.85 16.54
C ILE A 380 14.31 -9.72 16.19
N ARG A 381 13.02 -9.99 16.04
CA ARG A 381 11.99 -8.96 15.79
C ARG A 381 11.94 -7.94 16.92
N ILE A 382 11.97 -8.40 18.17
CA ILE A 382 11.98 -7.53 19.36
C ILE A 382 13.23 -6.66 19.37
N TRP A 383 14.42 -7.25 19.16
CA TRP A 383 15.67 -6.49 19.13
C TRP A 383 15.70 -5.45 17.99
N VAL A 384 15.17 -5.80 16.82
CA VAL A 384 15.06 -4.85 15.72
C VAL A 384 14.05 -3.75 16.01
N ALA A 385 12.93 -4.06 16.69
CA ALA A 385 11.98 -3.03 17.15
C ALA A 385 12.64 -2.05 18.14
N TYR A 386 13.42 -2.56 19.09
CA TYR A 386 14.20 -1.71 20.00
C TYR A 386 15.25 -0.88 19.25
N ALA A 387 15.92 -1.44 18.24
CA ALA A 387 16.87 -0.69 17.41
C ALA A 387 16.18 0.45 16.65
N TYR A 388 15.00 0.23 16.05
CA TYR A 388 14.21 1.28 15.43
C TYR A 388 13.87 2.41 16.41
N PHE A 389 13.38 2.10 17.61
CA PHE A 389 13.07 3.11 18.62
C PHE A 389 14.32 3.81 19.14
N ALA A 390 15.41 3.07 19.40
CA ALA A 390 16.66 3.63 19.87
C ALA A 390 17.30 4.63 18.91
N ILE A 391 17.04 4.48 17.60
CA ILE A 391 17.48 5.44 16.58
C ILE A 391 16.46 6.56 16.40
N ALA A 392 15.15 6.24 16.42
CA ALA A 392 14.09 7.20 16.18
C ALA A 392 14.01 8.28 17.27
N LEU A 393 14.10 7.89 18.56
CA LEU A 393 13.96 8.83 19.68
C LEU A 393 14.99 9.96 19.66
N PRO A 394 16.32 9.69 19.50
CA PRO A 394 17.31 10.77 19.33
C PRO A 394 17.05 11.64 18.09
N LEU A 395 16.56 11.04 16.99
CA LEU A 395 16.21 11.82 15.79
C LEU A 395 15.04 12.77 16.03
N PHE A 396 14.00 12.37 16.76
CA PHE A 396 12.90 13.26 17.16
C PHE A 396 13.40 14.42 18.02
N ILE A 397 14.32 14.15 18.96
CA ILE A 397 14.92 15.19 19.81
C ILE A 397 15.76 16.13 18.94
N TYR A 398 16.60 15.59 18.07
CA TYR A 398 17.46 16.40 17.20
C TYR A 398 16.63 17.25 16.22
N ARG A 399 15.53 16.70 15.68
CA ARG A 399 14.63 17.33 14.71
C ARG A 399 13.35 17.89 15.32
N TYR A 400 13.41 18.37 16.57
CA TYR A 400 12.22 18.85 17.31
C TYR A 400 11.48 19.99 16.61
N ARG A 401 12.20 20.82 15.83
CA ARG A 401 11.62 21.93 15.06
C ARG A 401 10.80 21.41 13.89
N GLU A 402 11.34 20.47 13.14
CA GLU A 402 10.69 19.80 12.04
C GLU A 402 9.49 18.98 12.52
N LEU A 403 9.62 18.32 13.67
CA LEU A 403 8.51 17.65 14.35
C LEU A 403 7.39 18.64 14.66
N GLY A 404 7.72 19.80 15.23
CA GLY A 404 6.75 20.86 15.51
C GLY A 404 6.06 21.38 14.24
N GLN A 405 6.79 21.51 13.12
CA GLN A 405 6.21 21.86 11.82
C GLN A 405 5.27 20.76 11.30
N THR A 406 5.68 19.50 11.44
CA THR A 406 4.89 18.33 11.00
C THR A 406 3.59 18.23 11.79
N ILE A 407 3.62 18.35 13.11
CA ILE A 407 2.41 18.32 13.95
C ILE A 407 1.44 19.47 13.60
N LYS A 408 1.95 20.62 13.21
CA LYS A 408 1.13 21.79 12.83
C LYS A 408 0.59 21.71 11.40
N ALA A 409 1.22 20.95 10.51
CA ALA A 409 0.87 20.89 9.08
C ALA A 409 -0.62 20.59 8.79
N PRO A 410 -1.30 19.68 9.50
CA PRO A 410 -2.74 19.45 9.28
C PRO A 410 -3.63 20.66 9.53
N PHE A 411 -3.20 21.61 10.37
CA PHE A 411 -3.97 22.78 10.80
C PHE A 411 -3.66 24.03 10.00
N LEU A 412 -2.59 24.03 9.22
CA LEU A 412 -2.23 25.15 8.34
C LEU A 412 -3.12 25.09 7.10
N ARG A 413 -3.63 26.28 6.68
CA ARG A 413 -4.28 26.41 5.36
C ARG A 413 -3.19 26.25 4.30
N GLY A 414 -3.41 25.33 3.35
CA GLY A 414 -2.57 25.22 2.16
C GLY A 414 -2.75 26.45 1.28
#